data_80cc2880c5bbb9dced5c36dfe5414da1
#
_entry.id   80cc2880c5bbb9dced5c36dfe5414da1
#
_cell.length_a   1.000
_cell.length_b   1.000
_cell.length_c   1.000
_cell.angle_alpha   90.00
_cell.angle_beta   90.00
_cell.angle_gamma   90.00
#
_symmetry.space_group_name_H-M   'P 1'
#
loop_
_entity.id
_entity.type
_entity.pdbx_description
1 polymer ?
#
loop_
_entity_poly.entity_id
_entity_poly.type
_entity_poly.pdbx_seq_one_letter_code
_entity_poly.pdbx_strand_id
1 'polypeptide(L)'
;MKLPGTATEEENIYIAMGKLCIQPGNLFLDIGCGSGAVSLAASRFTDQIFGLDLRPEAVEISRARVPSGKFFLGNASEQLLSLPEVDRCFVGGTRQIDEFLPLLLEKARPGCIIVVDLARIGIASRVATLMKELGIFQELLQIHILRGYDLAGDIALKPVNPIFMVIGKC
;
A
#
# COMPACT_ATOMS: atom_id res chain seq x y z
N MET A 1 6.19 11.60 16.87
CA MET A 1 6.39 10.19 17.28
C MET A 1 6.82 9.41 16.04
N LYS A 2 7.90 8.62 16.11
CA LYS A 2 8.36 7.83 14.96
C LYS A 2 7.74 6.44 15.09
N LEU A 3 6.88 6.06 14.14
CA LEU A 3 6.29 4.71 14.12
C LEU A 3 7.39 3.66 13.88
N PRO A 4 7.36 2.51 14.54
CA PRO A 4 8.21 1.38 14.18
C PRO A 4 7.82 0.86 12.80
N GLY A 5 8.81 0.54 11.98
CA GLY A 5 8.66 0.11 10.59
C GLY A 5 9.29 1.10 9.61
N THR A 6 9.43 0.69 8.36
CA THR A 6 9.95 1.55 7.30
C THR A 6 8.77 2.26 6.65
N ALA A 7 8.75 3.60 6.71
CA ALA A 7 7.79 4.37 5.92
C ALA A 7 8.06 4.15 4.42
N THR A 8 7.00 4.08 3.64
CA THR A 8 7.14 4.03 2.17
C THR A 8 7.79 5.33 1.69
N GLU A 9 8.88 5.21 0.92
CA GLU A 9 9.58 6.36 0.34
C GLU A 9 8.66 7.10 -0.63
N GLU A 10 8.85 8.41 -0.76
CA GLU A 10 7.99 9.28 -1.57
C GLU A 10 7.89 8.82 -3.02
N GLU A 11 9.00 8.43 -3.63
CA GLU A 11 9.05 7.93 -5.00
C GLU A 11 8.23 6.66 -5.17
N ASN A 12 8.29 5.75 -4.20
CA ASN A 12 7.50 4.52 -4.21
C ASN A 12 6.00 4.82 -4.08
N ILE A 13 5.62 5.84 -3.29
CA ILE A 13 4.23 6.30 -3.20
C ILE A 13 3.73 6.76 -4.57
N TYR A 14 4.51 7.58 -5.30
CA TYR A 14 4.08 8.06 -6.62
C TYR A 14 4.01 6.96 -7.66
N ILE A 15 4.93 5.98 -7.62
CA ILE A 15 4.85 4.79 -8.48
C ILE A 15 3.58 4.00 -8.16
N ALA A 16 3.27 3.78 -6.87
CA ALA A 16 2.05 3.10 -6.44
C ALA A 16 0.79 3.84 -6.91
N MET A 17 0.73 5.18 -6.78
CA MET A 17 -0.39 5.98 -7.28
C MET A 17 -0.56 5.84 -8.79
N GLY A 18 0.54 5.85 -9.56
CA GLY A 18 0.52 5.60 -10.99
C GLY A 18 -0.04 4.22 -11.36
N LYS A 19 0.34 3.17 -10.61
CA LYS A 19 -0.17 1.80 -10.81
C LYS A 19 -1.63 1.65 -10.40
N LEU A 20 -2.03 2.27 -9.31
CA LEU A 20 -3.42 2.24 -8.83
C LEU A 20 -4.39 2.95 -9.75
N CYS A 21 -3.97 3.95 -10.52
CA CYS A 21 -4.83 4.70 -11.45
C CYS A 21 -6.15 5.13 -10.79
N ILE A 22 -6.08 5.73 -9.59
CA ILE A 22 -7.24 6.14 -8.82
C ILE A 22 -8.04 7.19 -9.61
N GLN A 23 -9.36 6.99 -9.71
CA GLN A 23 -10.28 7.92 -10.36
C GLN A 23 -11.18 8.59 -9.32
N PRO A 24 -11.72 9.80 -9.60
CA PRO A 24 -12.72 10.42 -8.74
C PRO A 24 -13.87 9.45 -8.43
N GLY A 25 -14.25 9.37 -7.16
CA GLY A 25 -15.31 8.48 -6.68
C GLY A 25 -14.89 7.03 -6.43
N ASN A 26 -13.64 6.63 -6.76
CA ASN A 26 -13.15 5.31 -6.36
C ASN A 26 -13.03 5.22 -4.84
N LEU A 27 -13.44 4.09 -4.26
CA LEU A 27 -13.09 3.75 -2.90
C LEU A 27 -11.67 3.21 -2.86
N PHE A 28 -10.79 3.92 -2.16
CA PHE A 28 -9.41 3.54 -1.93
C PHE A 28 -9.24 2.96 -0.53
N LEU A 29 -8.62 1.79 -0.42
CA LEU A 29 -8.30 1.11 0.83
C LEU A 29 -6.78 1.02 1.02
N ASP A 30 -6.30 1.45 2.20
CA ASP A 30 -4.89 1.41 2.63
C ASP A 30 -4.73 0.38 3.77
N ILE A 31 -4.26 -0.83 3.47
CA ILE A 31 -4.02 -1.88 4.46
C ILE A 31 -2.60 -1.75 5.02
N GLY A 32 -2.51 -1.48 6.32
CA GLY A 32 -1.26 -1.11 6.98
C GLY A 32 -0.93 0.36 6.73
N CYS A 33 -1.91 1.25 6.96
CA CYS A 33 -1.84 2.67 6.60
C CYS A 33 -0.71 3.46 7.29
N GLY A 34 -0.20 2.96 8.40
CA GLY A 34 1.00 3.49 9.06
C GLY A 34 0.93 4.96 9.38
N SER A 35 1.76 5.76 8.71
CA SER A 35 1.79 7.21 8.88
C SER A 35 0.70 7.95 8.07
N GLY A 36 -0.10 7.24 7.27
CA GLY A 36 -1.09 7.82 6.39
C GLY A 36 -0.52 8.52 5.14
N ALA A 37 0.76 8.32 4.82
CA ALA A 37 1.39 9.01 3.69
C ALA A 37 0.82 8.56 2.34
N VAL A 38 0.56 7.26 2.18
CA VAL A 38 -0.08 6.70 0.98
C VAL A 38 -1.52 7.16 0.88
N SER A 39 -2.28 7.10 1.99
CA SER A 39 -3.65 7.62 2.07
C SER A 39 -3.73 9.11 1.72
N LEU A 40 -2.75 9.93 2.17
CA LEU A 40 -2.68 11.35 1.83
C LEU A 40 -2.41 11.55 0.32
N ALA A 41 -1.56 10.75 -0.29
CA ALA A 41 -1.33 10.81 -1.72
C ALA A 41 -2.60 10.43 -2.50
N ALA A 42 -3.30 9.38 -2.08
CA ALA A 42 -4.56 8.93 -2.67
C ALA A 42 -5.69 9.96 -2.55
N SER A 43 -5.72 10.74 -1.44
CA SER A 43 -6.75 11.77 -1.21
C SER A 43 -6.73 12.92 -2.21
N ARG A 44 -5.69 13.03 -3.05
CA ARG A 44 -5.63 13.98 -4.17
C ARG A 44 -6.50 13.57 -5.36
N PHE A 45 -6.93 12.31 -5.40
CA PHE A 45 -7.68 11.73 -6.51
C PHE A 45 -9.11 11.35 -6.14
N THR A 46 -9.36 11.01 -4.87
CA THR A 46 -10.68 10.63 -4.36
C THR A 46 -10.86 11.10 -2.92
N ASP A 47 -12.10 11.34 -2.51
CA ASP A 47 -12.51 11.63 -1.14
C ASP A 47 -12.88 10.38 -0.33
N GLN A 48 -13.01 9.22 -0.99
CA GLN A 48 -13.38 7.95 -0.36
C GLN A 48 -12.15 7.16 0.11
N ILE A 49 -11.51 7.63 1.16
CA ILE A 49 -10.31 7.05 1.75
C ILE A 49 -10.66 6.20 2.97
N PHE A 50 -10.25 4.94 2.93
CA PHE A 50 -10.34 4.00 4.04
C PHE A 50 -8.95 3.46 4.38
N GLY A 51 -8.66 3.26 5.65
CA GLY A 51 -7.37 2.73 6.09
C GLY A 51 -7.52 1.78 7.27
N LEU A 52 -6.64 0.78 7.33
CA LEU A 52 -6.56 -0.21 8.39
C LEU A 52 -5.14 -0.28 8.93
N ASP A 53 -4.98 -0.35 10.24
CA ASP A 53 -3.69 -0.70 10.87
C ASP A 53 -3.94 -1.44 12.19
N LEU A 54 -3.00 -2.31 12.57
CA LEU A 54 -3.00 -3.05 13.83
C LEU A 54 -2.57 -2.18 15.03
N ARG A 55 -1.95 -1.04 14.76
CA ARG A 55 -1.36 -0.16 15.77
C ARG A 55 -2.26 1.06 16.00
N PRO A 56 -2.70 1.30 17.24
CA PRO A 56 -3.54 2.46 17.56
C PRO A 56 -2.90 3.80 17.15
N GLU A 57 -1.59 3.94 17.38
CA GLU A 57 -0.84 5.17 17.06
C GLU A 57 -0.83 5.45 15.54
N ALA A 58 -0.77 4.40 14.71
CA ALA A 58 -0.84 4.54 13.26
C ALA A 58 -2.20 5.05 12.79
N VAL A 59 -3.27 4.53 13.38
CA VAL A 59 -4.64 4.96 13.11
C VAL A 59 -4.84 6.44 13.50
N GLU A 60 -4.35 6.85 14.66
CA GLU A 60 -4.43 8.24 15.12
C GLU A 60 -3.66 9.20 14.20
N ILE A 61 -2.43 8.84 13.83
CA ILE A 61 -1.59 9.63 12.93
C ILE A 61 -2.25 9.75 11.55
N SER A 62 -2.79 8.65 11.02
CA SER A 62 -3.48 8.65 9.73
C SER A 62 -4.73 9.52 9.74
N ARG A 63 -5.53 9.47 10.82
CA ARG A 63 -6.70 10.35 11.01
C ARG A 63 -6.33 11.82 11.05
N ALA A 64 -5.25 12.16 11.76
CA ALA A 64 -4.76 13.53 11.82
C ALA A 64 -4.24 14.02 10.46
N ARG A 65 -3.62 13.13 9.68
CA ARG A 65 -3.04 13.46 8.36
C ARG A 65 -4.08 13.57 7.26
N VAL A 66 -5.13 12.73 7.30
CA VAL A 66 -6.21 12.68 6.30
C VAL A 66 -7.55 12.77 7.03
N PRO A 67 -7.97 13.98 7.47
CA PRO A 67 -9.19 14.14 8.30
C PRO A 67 -10.48 13.69 7.59
N SER A 68 -10.52 13.67 6.26
CA SER A 68 -11.66 13.16 5.47
C SER A 68 -11.70 11.64 5.37
N GLY A 69 -10.60 10.95 5.70
CA GLY A 69 -10.51 9.49 5.62
C GLY A 69 -11.13 8.77 6.82
N LYS A 70 -11.49 7.52 6.62
CA LYS A 70 -12.02 6.62 7.66
C LYS A 70 -10.97 5.57 8.00
N PHE A 71 -10.41 5.63 9.21
CA PHE A 71 -9.34 4.75 9.63
C PHE A 71 -9.79 3.88 10.81
N PHE A 72 -9.53 2.57 10.72
CA PHE A 72 -9.97 1.56 11.67
C PHE A 72 -8.78 0.81 12.25
N LEU A 73 -8.86 0.56 13.55
CA LEU A 73 -7.92 -0.28 14.27
C LEU A 73 -8.36 -1.75 14.15
N GLY A 74 -7.47 -2.62 13.74
CA GLY A 74 -7.75 -4.06 13.74
C GLY A 74 -7.06 -4.82 12.63
N ASN A 75 -7.27 -6.14 12.64
CA ASN A 75 -6.77 -7.05 11.63
C ASN A 75 -7.56 -6.87 10.31
N ALA A 76 -6.85 -6.89 9.18
CA ALA A 76 -7.47 -6.77 7.87
C ALA A 76 -8.52 -7.87 7.62
N SER A 77 -8.23 -9.13 8.01
CA SER A 77 -9.18 -10.25 7.82
C SER A 77 -10.52 -10.03 8.53
N GLU A 78 -10.51 -9.36 9.68
CA GLU A 78 -11.73 -9.08 10.44
C GLU A 78 -12.44 -7.82 9.93
N GLN A 79 -11.68 -6.77 9.65
CA GLN A 79 -12.24 -5.46 9.28
C GLN A 79 -12.82 -5.46 7.86
N LEU A 80 -12.22 -6.19 6.92
CA LEU A 80 -12.68 -6.26 5.53
C LEU A 80 -14.15 -6.65 5.41
N LEU A 81 -14.66 -7.52 6.28
CA LEU A 81 -16.06 -7.98 6.24
C LEU A 81 -17.06 -6.82 6.42
N SER A 82 -16.67 -5.79 7.18
CA SER A 82 -17.52 -4.62 7.48
C SER A 82 -17.33 -3.46 6.51
N LEU A 83 -16.31 -3.50 5.64
CA LEU A 83 -16.05 -2.44 4.68
C LEU A 83 -16.94 -2.53 3.45
N PRO A 84 -17.22 -1.40 2.79
CA PRO A 84 -17.85 -1.39 1.47
C PRO A 84 -16.94 -2.01 0.41
N GLU A 85 -17.47 -2.19 -0.80
CA GLU A 85 -16.69 -2.68 -1.94
C GLU A 85 -15.56 -1.71 -2.32
N VAL A 86 -14.42 -2.27 -2.74
CA VAL A 86 -13.15 -1.56 -2.96
C VAL A 86 -12.83 -1.47 -4.45
N ASP A 87 -12.45 -0.28 -4.92
CA ASP A 87 -12.00 -0.05 -6.29
C ASP A 87 -10.47 -0.10 -6.42
N ARG A 88 -9.75 0.36 -5.38
CA ARG A 88 -8.29 0.46 -5.36
C ARG A 88 -7.77 0.11 -3.98
N CYS A 89 -6.76 -0.75 -3.91
CA CYS A 89 -6.18 -1.14 -2.65
C CYS A 89 -4.64 -1.04 -2.66
N PHE A 90 -4.09 -0.37 -1.66
CA PHE A 90 -2.67 -0.43 -1.36
C PHE A 90 -2.45 -1.28 -0.10
N VAL A 91 -1.44 -2.15 -0.15
CA VAL A 91 -1.08 -3.03 0.97
C VAL A 91 0.37 -2.75 1.36
N GLY A 92 0.57 -1.99 2.44
CA GLY A 92 1.87 -1.73 3.07
C GLY A 92 2.18 -2.69 4.21
N GLY A 93 1.17 -3.39 4.74
CA GLY A 93 1.29 -4.38 5.80
C GLY A 93 0.92 -5.78 5.31
N THR A 94 1.91 -6.68 5.20
CA THR A 94 1.71 -8.03 4.63
C THR A 94 1.58 -9.13 5.67
N ARG A 95 1.42 -8.79 6.94
CA ARG A 95 1.17 -9.78 7.98
C ARG A 95 -0.18 -10.46 7.70
N GLN A 96 -0.15 -11.79 7.59
CA GLN A 96 -1.32 -12.60 7.28
C GLN A 96 -1.96 -12.32 5.89
N ILE A 97 -1.15 -11.91 4.90
CA ILE A 97 -1.66 -11.59 3.56
C ILE A 97 -2.35 -12.81 2.90
N ASP A 98 -1.90 -14.01 3.21
CA ASP A 98 -2.49 -15.25 2.69
C ASP A 98 -3.95 -15.43 3.19
N GLU A 99 -4.29 -14.87 4.34
CA GLU A 99 -5.63 -14.93 4.93
C GLU A 99 -6.53 -13.82 4.38
N PHE A 100 -6.03 -12.57 4.35
CA PHE A 100 -6.88 -11.43 4.00
C PHE A 100 -6.98 -11.17 2.49
N LEU A 101 -6.02 -11.59 1.66
CA LEU A 101 -6.07 -11.31 0.22
C LEU A 101 -7.28 -11.98 -0.46
N PRO A 102 -7.63 -13.25 -0.17
CA PRO A 102 -8.88 -13.84 -0.67
C PRO A 102 -10.13 -13.08 -0.23
N LEU A 103 -10.19 -12.65 1.05
CA LEU A 103 -11.32 -11.85 1.57
C LEU A 103 -11.41 -10.46 0.91
N LEU A 104 -10.25 -9.85 0.60
CA LEU A 104 -10.21 -8.61 -0.16
C LEU A 104 -10.82 -8.77 -1.55
N LEU A 105 -10.61 -9.93 -2.21
CA LEU A 105 -11.19 -10.19 -3.52
C LEU A 105 -12.72 -10.29 -3.48
N GLU A 106 -13.30 -10.80 -2.38
CA GLU A 106 -14.75 -10.80 -2.19
C GLU A 106 -15.35 -9.39 -2.08
N LYS A 107 -14.51 -8.41 -1.70
CA LYS A 107 -14.87 -6.99 -1.59
C LYS A 107 -14.42 -6.16 -2.79
N ALA A 108 -13.63 -6.74 -3.68
CA ALA A 108 -13.09 -6.04 -4.85
C ALA A 108 -14.16 -5.88 -5.92
N ARG A 109 -14.38 -4.66 -6.40
CA ARG A 109 -15.19 -4.43 -7.59
C ARG A 109 -14.47 -4.93 -8.84
N PRO A 110 -15.21 -5.32 -9.89
CA PRO A 110 -14.61 -5.65 -11.17
C PRO A 110 -13.68 -4.53 -11.66
N GLY A 111 -12.43 -4.88 -11.99
CA GLY A 111 -11.39 -3.93 -12.35
C GLY A 111 -10.66 -3.29 -11.16
N CYS A 112 -10.88 -3.77 -9.93
CA CYS A 112 -10.11 -3.36 -8.77
C CYS A 112 -8.61 -3.62 -8.99
N ILE A 113 -7.77 -2.62 -8.65
CA ILE A 113 -6.32 -2.75 -8.71
C ILE A 113 -5.77 -2.82 -7.29
N ILE A 114 -4.93 -3.82 -7.05
CA ILE A 114 -4.27 -4.06 -5.77
C ILE A 114 -2.76 -3.88 -5.97
N VAL A 115 -2.13 -3.03 -5.17
CA VAL A 115 -0.67 -2.82 -5.16
C VAL A 115 -0.14 -3.23 -3.78
N VAL A 116 0.77 -4.20 -3.73
CA VAL A 116 1.43 -4.66 -2.51
C VAL A 116 2.88 -4.19 -2.51
N ASP A 117 3.25 -3.37 -1.51
CA ASP A 117 4.59 -2.80 -1.35
C ASP A 117 5.42 -3.60 -0.34
N LEU A 118 6.62 -4.04 -0.72
CA LEU A 118 7.38 -5.06 -0.03
C LEU A 118 8.89 -4.79 -0.05
N ALA A 119 9.54 -4.86 1.10
CA ALA A 119 10.99 -4.73 1.21
C ALA A 119 11.76 -6.07 1.02
N ARG A 120 11.06 -7.22 0.98
CA ARG A 120 11.69 -8.55 0.99
C ARG A 120 11.27 -9.38 -0.21
N ILE A 121 12.22 -9.80 -1.04
CA ILE A 121 11.98 -10.57 -2.26
C ILE A 121 11.25 -11.91 -2.00
N GLY A 122 11.58 -12.62 -0.93
CA GLY A 122 10.91 -13.89 -0.61
C GLY A 122 9.42 -13.72 -0.35
N ILE A 123 9.01 -12.62 0.30
CA ILE A 123 7.58 -12.31 0.50
C ILE A 123 6.96 -11.84 -0.81
N ALA A 124 7.66 -11.02 -1.60
CA ALA A 124 7.16 -10.56 -2.90
C ALA A 124 6.90 -11.74 -3.86
N SER A 125 7.82 -12.71 -3.90
CA SER A 125 7.64 -13.93 -4.68
C SER A 125 6.42 -14.73 -4.23
N ARG A 126 6.23 -14.90 -2.91
CA ARG A 126 5.06 -15.61 -2.37
C ARG A 126 3.75 -14.89 -2.70
N VAL A 127 3.71 -13.56 -2.55
CA VAL A 127 2.52 -12.76 -2.91
C VAL A 127 2.22 -12.86 -4.40
N ALA A 128 3.24 -12.80 -5.26
CA ALA A 128 3.07 -12.97 -6.71
C ALA A 128 2.51 -14.37 -7.06
N THR A 129 2.98 -15.41 -6.38
CA THR A 129 2.45 -16.77 -6.54
C THR A 129 0.99 -16.85 -6.11
N LEU A 130 0.66 -16.33 -4.93
CA LEU A 130 -0.71 -16.29 -4.42
C LEU A 130 -1.64 -15.53 -5.38
N MET A 131 -1.22 -14.38 -5.89
CA MET A 131 -2.00 -13.63 -6.88
C MET A 131 -2.19 -14.39 -8.21
N LYS A 132 -1.20 -15.21 -8.64
CA LYS A 132 -1.36 -16.09 -9.81
C LYS A 132 -2.38 -17.19 -9.55
N GLU A 133 -2.32 -17.82 -8.39
CA GLU A 133 -3.29 -18.85 -7.98
C GLU A 133 -4.72 -18.30 -7.89
N LEU A 134 -4.86 -17.04 -7.47
CA LEU A 134 -6.14 -16.31 -7.42
C LEU A 134 -6.56 -15.73 -8.78
N GLY A 135 -5.75 -15.85 -9.83
CA GLY A 135 -6.07 -15.38 -11.18
C GLY A 135 -6.00 -13.87 -11.39
N ILE A 136 -5.39 -13.12 -10.47
CA ILE A 136 -5.36 -11.64 -10.52
C ILE A 136 -3.98 -11.05 -10.79
N PHE A 137 -2.92 -11.85 -10.86
CA PHE A 137 -1.55 -11.35 -11.04
C PHE A 137 -1.38 -10.58 -12.34
N GLN A 138 -0.81 -9.37 -12.27
CA GLN A 138 -0.45 -8.55 -13.43
C GLN A 138 1.06 -8.44 -13.61
N GLU A 139 1.77 -7.94 -12.61
CA GLU A 139 3.22 -7.74 -12.70
C GLU A 139 3.90 -7.74 -11.32
N LEU A 140 5.21 -7.95 -11.31
CA LEU A 140 6.09 -7.71 -10.17
C LEU A 140 7.18 -6.74 -10.62
N LEU A 141 7.34 -5.65 -9.88
CA LEU A 141 8.38 -4.65 -10.10
C LEU A 141 9.42 -4.72 -8.99
N GLN A 142 10.68 -4.50 -9.33
CA GLN A 142 11.72 -4.15 -8.38
C GLN A 142 12.14 -2.70 -8.63
N ILE A 143 12.10 -1.87 -7.59
CA ILE A 143 12.38 -0.44 -7.66
C ILE A 143 13.69 -0.17 -6.92
N HIS A 144 14.63 0.44 -7.63
CA HIS A 144 15.91 0.88 -7.08
C HIS A 144 15.98 2.41 -7.10
N ILE A 145 16.25 3.00 -5.94
CA ILE A 145 16.46 4.43 -5.78
C ILE A 145 17.90 4.65 -5.32
N LEU A 146 18.59 5.54 -5.99
CA LEU A 146 19.90 6.04 -5.55
C LEU A 146 19.77 7.52 -5.25
N ARG A 147 20.27 7.95 -4.10
CA ARG A 147 20.25 9.37 -3.71
C ARG A 147 21.64 9.96 -3.84
N GLY A 148 21.70 11.12 -4.49
CA GLY A 148 22.91 11.91 -4.54
C GLY A 148 23.26 12.50 -3.17
N TYR A 149 24.57 12.53 -2.84
CA TYR A 149 25.11 13.23 -1.68
C TYR A 149 26.46 13.83 -2.02
N ASP A 150 26.87 14.88 -1.29
CA ASP A 150 28.20 15.48 -1.45
C ASP A 150 29.28 14.55 -0.91
N LEU A 151 30.32 14.33 -1.72
CA LEU A 151 31.53 13.60 -1.36
C LEU A 151 32.74 14.39 -1.82
N ALA A 152 33.35 15.15 -0.90
CA ALA A 152 34.52 15.94 -1.14
C ALA A 152 34.41 16.94 -2.33
N GLY A 153 33.23 17.57 -2.47
CA GLY A 153 32.96 18.57 -3.51
C GLY A 153 32.45 17.99 -4.84
N ASP A 154 32.17 16.68 -4.88
CA ASP A 154 31.53 16.01 -6.03
C ASP A 154 30.31 15.23 -5.58
N ILE A 155 29.49 14.76 -6.52
CA ILE A 155 28.26 14.01 -6.22
C ILE A 155 28.52 12.51 -6.31
N ALA A 156 28.35 11.83 -5.19
CA ALA A 156 28.30 10.38 -5.13
C ALA A 156 26.85 9.89 -4.94
N LEU A 157 26.59 8.62 -5.29
CA LEU A 157 25.27 8.00 -5.17
C LEU A 157 25.25 6.97 -4.04
N LYS A 158 24.23 7.05 -3.19
CA LYS A 158 23.97 6.09 -2.11
C LYS A 158 22.68 5.34 -2.41
N PRO A 159 22.70 3.98 -2.42
CA PRO A 159 21.50 3.21 -2.64
C PRO A 159 20.54 3.31 -1.42
N VAL A 160 19.25 3.41 -1.71
CA VAL A 160 18.16 3.14 -0.77
C VAL A 160 17.79 1.67 -0.88
N ASN A 161 17.31 1.06 0.19
CA ASN A 161 16.88 -0.34 0.13
C ASN A 161 15.86 -0.55 -1.00
N PRO A 162 16.07 -1.54 -1.87
CA PRO A 162 15.15 -1.80 -2.96
C PRO A 162 13.78 -2.24 -2.41
N ILE A 163 12.74 -1.85 -3.13
CA ILE A 163 11.35 -2.22 -2.87
C ILE A 163 10.83 -3.09 -4.01
N PHE A 164 9.96 -4.02 -3.67
CA PHE A 164 9.22 -4.83 -4.63
C PHE A 164 7.75 -4.42 -4.59
N MET A 165 7.16 -4.19 -5.75
CA MET A 165 5.71 -4.00 -5.87
C MET A 165 5.11 -5.16 -6.65
N VAL A 166 4.11 -5.81 -6.06
CA VAL A 166 3.31 -6.84 -6.73
C VAL A 166 1.94 -6.22 -7.03
N ILE A 167 1.57 -6.24 -8.30
CA ILE A 167 0.32 -5.64 -8.77
C ILE A 167 -0.63 -6.74 -9.21
N GLY A 168 -1.87 -6.67 -8.72
CA GLY A 168 -2.98 -7.52 -9.13
C GLY A 168 -4.15 -6.69 -9.65
N LYS A 169 -4.99 -7.33 -10.48
CA LYS A 169 -6.23 -6.75 -11.00
C LYS A 169 -7.35 -7.80 -11.02
N CYS A 170 -8.49 -7.44 -10.44
CA CYS A 170 -9.71 -8.27 -10.39
C CYS A 170 -10.58 -8.06 -11.64
#